data_ad01f49d07c3fbe01e7f80f17576b1c4
#
_entry.id   ad01f49d07c3fbe01e7f80f17576b1c4
#
_cell.length_a   1.000
_cell.length_b   1.000
_cell.length_c   1.000
_cell.angle_alpha   90.00
_cell.angle_beta   90.00
_cell.angle_gamma   90.00
#
_symmetry.space_group_name_H-M   'P 1'
#
loop_
_entity.id
_entity.type
_entity.pdbx_description
1 polymer ?
#
loop_
_entity_poly.entity_id
_entity_poly.type
_entity_poly.pdbx_seq_one_letter_code
_entity_poly.pdbx_strand_id
1 'polypeptide(L)'
;MKKFFLFLTVFQVALLSVSAQKADKPFRAYLYNNDYEVFMRLNLYSENIIVPGQDLYGELPGYLGKMHNSFCWLITSSKIDGKTAELKMINDYGSEDLTATLTAENDSLYVLKQIEGSTLKVPKEGKWQKLPSKLVFKRR
;
A
#
# COMPACT_ATOMS: atom_id res chain seq x y z
N MET A 1 -9.34 -45.66 -25.57
CA MET A 1 -8.14 -44.79 -25.66
C MET A 1 -8.45 -43.32 -25.87
N LYS A 2 -9.41 -42.95 -26.71
CA LYS A 2 -9.79 -41.53 -26.92
C LYS A 2 -10.36 -40.84 -25.68
N LYS A 3 -11.03 -41.55 -24.79
CA LYS A 3 -11.55 -41.02 -23.51
C LYS A 3 -10.47 -40.67 -22.48
N PHE A 4 -9.32 -41.29 -22.58
CA PHE A 4 -8.20 -41.07 -21.67
C PHE A 4 -7.48 -39.75 -21.96
N PHE A 5 -7.35 -39.38 -23.24
CA PHE A 5 -6.76 -38.09 -23.65
C PHE A 5 -7.61 -36.88 -23.27
N LEU A 6 -8.92 -37.02 -23.33
CA LEU A 6 -9.84 -35.94 -22.94
C LEU A 6 -9.76 -35.61 -21.44
N PHE A 7 -9.55 -36.65 -20.62
CA PHE A 7 -9.42 -36.52 -19.18
C PHE A 7 -8.15 -35.75 -18.77
N LEU A 8 -7.04 -36.01 -19.46
CA LEU A 8 -5.78 -35.30 -19.23
C LEU A 8 -5.85 -33.81 -19.56
N THR A 9 -6.57 -33.46 -20.61
CA THR A 9 -6.73 -32.08 -21.05
C THR A 9 -7.54 -31.23 -20.03
N VAL A 10 -8.58 -31.83 -19.44
CA VAL A 10 -9.39 -31.19 -18.40
C VAL A 10 -8.57 -30.95 -17.13
N PHE A 11 -7.68 -31.85 -16.77
CA PHE A 11 -6.81 -31.72 -15.60
C PHE A 11 -5.79 -30.58 -15.76
N GLN A 12 -5.24 -30.36 -16.95
CA GLN A 12 -4.33 -29.25 -17.22
C GLN A 12 -5.02 -27.89 -17.13
N VAL A 13 -6.26 -27.78 -17.58
CA VAL A 13 -7.03 -26.53 -17.48
C VAL A 13 -7.31 -26.19 -16.01
N ALA A 14 -7.59 -27.19 -15.18
CA ALA A 14 -7.81 -26.96 -13.74
C ALA A 14 -6.54 -26.44 -13.03
N LEU A 15 -5.36 -26.90 -13.40
CA LEU A 15 -4.09 -26.42 -12.86
C LEU A 15 -3.78 -24.97 -13.23
N LEU A 16 -4.10 -24.56 -14.46
CA LEU A 16 -3.94 -23.20 -14.91
C LEU A 16 -4.88 -22.22 -14.16
N SER A 17 -6.09 -22.67 -13.82
CA SER A 17 -7.04 -21.87 -13.05
C SER A 17 -6.59 -21.61 -11.63
N VAL A 18 -5.88 -22.54 -10.99
CA VAL A 18 -5.35 -22.41 -9.63
C VAL A 18 -4.21 -21.41 -9.58
N SER A 19 -3.33 -21.34 -10.59
CA SER A 19 -2.23 -20.39 -10.61
C SER A 19 -2.65 -18.94 -10.87
N ALA A 20 -3.84 -18.70 -11.47
CA ALA A 20 -4.38 -17.38 -11.73
C ALA A 20 -4.98 -16.71 -10.47
N GLN A 21 -5.21 -17.47 -9.38
CA GLN A 21 -5.85 -16.96 -8.16
C GLN A 21 -4.90 -16.31 -7.15
N LYS A 22 -3.59 -16.22 -7.41
CA LYS A 22 -2.59 -15.74 -6.44
C LYS A 22 -2.46 -14.21 -6.35
N ALA A 23 -3.20 -13.41 -7.15
CA ALA A 23 -2.96 -11.99 -7.31
C ALA A 23 -4.06 -11.07 -6.75
N ASP A 24 -4.87 -11.53 -5.77
CA ASP A 24 -6.18 -10.90 -5.49
C ASP A 24 -6.19 -9.77 -4.46
N LYS A 25 -5.08 -9.39 -3.82
CA LYS A 25 -5.13 -8.34 -2.78
C LYS A 25 -3.92 -7.43 -2.81
N PRO A 26 -3.80 -6.56 -3.82
CA PRO A 26 -2.66 -5.66 -3.92
C PRO A 26 -2.58 -4.66 -2.75
N PHE A 27 -3.71 -4.27 -2.16
CA PHE A 27 -3.74 -3.27 -1.09
C PHE A 27 -3.79 -3.86 0.32
N ARG A 28 -3.33 -5.08 0.47
CA ARG A 28 -2.92 -5.68 1.73
C ARG A 28 -1.44 -6.02 1.61
N ALA A 29 -0.59 -5.11 2.05
CA ALA A 29 0.82 -5.19 1.75
C ALA A 29 1.68 -4.41 2.74
N TYR A 30 2.94 -4.79 2.79
CA TYR A 30 4.03 -4.00 3.33
C TYR A 30 4.87 -3.48 2.16
N LEU A 31 4.98 -2.17 2.04
CA LEU A 31 5.71 -1.50 0.98
C LEU A 31 6.88 -0.72 1.56
N TYR A 32 7.97 -0.59 0.80
CA TYR A 32 9.12 0.15 1.28
C TYR A 32 9.81 0.94 0.16
N ASN A 33 10.48 2.02 0.54
CA ASN A 33 11.35 2.80 -0.31
C ASN A 33 12.63 3.09 0.47
N ASN A 34 13.76 2.54 0.03
CA ASN A 34 15.05 2.68 0.72
C ASN A 34 15.70 4.03 0.49
N ASP A 35 15.41 4.72 -0.62
CA ASP A 35 16.03 6.01 -0.93
C ASP A 35 15.65 7.08 0.09
N TYR A 36 14.39 7.05 0.55
CA TYR A 36 13.87 7.97 1.55
C TYR A 36 13.66 7.32 2.91
N GLU A 37 13.98 6.03 3.03
CA GLU A 37 13.82 5.27 4.27
C GLU A 37 12.40 5.37 4.83
N VAL A 38 11.42 5.17 3.96
CA VAL A 38 9.99 5.17 4.33
C VAL A 38 9.35 3.83 3.96
N PHE A 39 8.27 3.52 4.65
CA PHE A 39 7.50 2.32 4.40
C PHE A 39 6.01 2.60 4.53
N MET A 40 5.20 1.74 3.96
CA MET A 40 3.75 1.76 4.13
C MET A 40 3.28 0.40 4.60
N ARG A 41 2.36 0.38 5.52
CA ARG A 41 1.67 -0.82 5.96
C ARG A 41 0.19 -0.63 5.69
N LEU A 42 -0.39 -1.55 4.90
CA LEU A 42 -1.73 -1.39 4.36
C LEU A 42 -2.58 -2.63 4.57
N ASN A 43 -3.83 -2.41 4.89
CA ASN A 43 -4.93 -3.33 4.61
C ASN A 43 -6.17 -2.50 4.31
N LEU A 44 -6.33 -2.10 3.05
CA LEU A 44 -7.43 -1.23 2.65
C LEU A 44 -8.77 -1.97 2.60
N TYR A 45 -8.75 -3.30 2.69
CA TYR A 45 -9.98 -4.11 2.68
C TYR A 45 -10.58 -4.25 4.07
N SER A 46 -9.77 -4.65 5.04
CA SER A 46 -10.23 -4.90 6.43
C SER A 46 -10.10 -3.66 7.32
N GLU A 47 -9.26 -2.69 6.95
CA GLU A 47 -9.04 -1.45 7.70
C GLU A 47 -8.72 -1.71 9.17
N ASN A 48 -7.87 -2.71 9.42
CA ASN A 48 -7.57 -3.23 10.75
C ASN A 48 -6.12 -3.01 11.17
N ILE A 49 -5.47 -2.01 10.61
CA ILE A 49 -4.08 -1.69 10.95
C ILE A 49 -4.05 -0.84 12.21
N ILE A 50 -3.30 -1.30 13.21
CA ILE A 50 -3.03 -0.55 14.42
C ILE A 50 -1.70 0.18 14.21
N VAL A 51 -1.75 1.52 14.27
CA VAL A 51 -0.56 2.34 14.06
C VAL A 51 0.20 2.47 15.39
N PRO A 52 1.48 2.10 15.43
CA PRO A 52 2.26 2.20 16.66
C PRO A 52 2.32 3.63 17.21
N GLY A 53 2.08 3.79 18.51
CA GLY A 53 2.10 5.10 19.17
C GLY A 53 0.88 5.97 18.91
N GLN A 54 -0.16 5.44 18.26
CA GLN A 54 -1.37 6.19 17.90
C GLN A 54 -2.61 5.42 18.35
N ASP A 55 -3.25 5.88 19.43
CA ASP A 55 -4.44 5.24 20.00
C ASP A 55 -5.75 5.96 19.64
N LEU A 56 -5.66 7.24 19.25
CA LEU A 56 -6.84 8.10 19.08
C LEU A 56 -7.78 7.60 17.97
N TYR A 57 -7.22 7.13 16.86
CA TYR A 57 -8.02 6.72 15.70
C TYR A 57 -8.33 5.23 15.68
N GLY A 58 -7.74 4.43 16.57
CA GLY A 58 -7.95 2.99 16.60
C GLY A 58 -7.41 2.30 15.35
N GLU A 59 -8.20 1.38 14.81
CA GLU A 59 -7.86 0.65 13.58
C GLU A 59 -8.07 1.52 12.35
N LEU A 60 -7.11 1.50 11.42
CA LEU A 60 -7.08 2.33 10.22
C LEU A 60 -6.75 1.51 8.97
N PRO A 61 -7.00 2.05 7.77
CA PRO A 61 -6.56 1.41 6.53
C PRO A 61 -5.07 1.19 6.43
N GLY A 62 -4.27 2.04 7.07
CA GLY A 62 -2.82 1.91 7.06
C GLY A 62 -2.09 3.18 7.45
N TYR A 63 -0.80 3.19 7.22
CA TYR A 63 0.04 4.37 7.48
C TYR A 63 1.33 4.33 6.68
N LEU A 64 1.94 5.49 6.52
CA LEU A 64 3.29 5.65 6.00
C LEU A 64 4.19 6.04 7.17
N GLY A 65 5.24 5.25 7.40
CA GLY A 65 6.18 5.48 8.48
C GLY A 65 7.58 5.83 7.97
N LYS A 66 8.38 6.40 8.85
CA LYS A 66 9.80 6.65 8.62
C LYS A 66 10.60 5.55 9.34
N MET A 67 11.52 4.92 8.64
CA MET A 67 12.38 3.88 9.24
C MET A 67 13.18 4.47 10.40
N HIS A 68 13.23 3.73 11.50
CA HIS A 68 13.96 4.12 12.72
C HIS A 68 13.46 5.44 13.35
N ASN A 69 12.19 5.78 13.12
CA ASN A 69 11.57 6.99 13.68
C ASN A 69 10.09 6.70 13.96
N SER A 70 9.56 7.31 15.02
CA SER A 70 8.16 7.10 15.40
C SER A 70 7.16 7.95 14.61
N PHE A 71 7.63 8.92 13.84
CA PHE A 71 6.76 9.79 13.03
C PHE A 71 6.05 8.99 11.93
N CYS A 72 4.79 9.31 11.68
CA CYS A 72 4.03 8.67 10.61
C CYS A 72 2.96 9.59 10.02
N TRP A 73 2.51 9.23 8.82
CA TRP A 73 1.30 9.74 8.19
C TRP A 73 0.24 8.65 8.25
N LEU A 74 -0.92 8.98 8.82
CA LEU A 74 -2.04 8.05 8.96
C LEU A 74 -2.88 8.06 7.68
N ILE A 75 -3.28 6.90 7.23
CA ILE A 75 -4.31 6.77 6.18
C ILE A 75 -5.65 6.67 6.89
N THR A 76 -6.46 7.71 6.79
CA THR A 76 -7.74 7.79 7.51
C THR A 76 -8.90 7.21 6.72
N SER A 77 -8.82 7.24 5.40
CA SER A 77 -9.80 6.61 4.53
C SER A 77 -9.19 6.25 3.19
N SER A 78 -9.80 5.30 2.50
CA SER A 78 -9.35 4.88 1.18
C SER A 78 -10.52 4.50 0.30
N LYS A 79 -10.31 4.60 -1.01
CA LYS A 79 -11.26 4.17 -2.02
C LYS A 79 -10.51 3.45 -3.12
N ILE A 80 -10.81 2.16 -3.27
CA ILE A 80 -10.16 1.30 -4.27
C ILE A 80 -10.95 1.36 -5.57
N ASP A 81 -10.23 1.58 -6.67
CA ASP A 81 -10.76 1.48 -8.02
C ASP A 81 -9.75 0.71 -8.89
N GLY A 82 -10.00 -0.58 -9.07
CA GLY A 82 -9.10 -1.47 -9.80
C GLY A 82 -7.72 -1.56 -9.15
N LYS A 83 -6.69 -1.17 -9.88
CA LYS A 83 -5.30 -1.19 -9.41
C LYS A 83 -4.87 0.10 -8.70
N THR A 84 -5.75 1.06 -8.54
CA THR A 84 -5.47 2.34 -7.92
C THR A 84 -6.36 2.52 -6.70
N ALA A 85 -5.81 3.07 -5.64
CA ALA A 85 -6.55 3.47 -4.46
C ALA A 85 -6.32 4.95 -4.19
N GLU A 86 -7.40 5.68 -3.93
CA GLU A 86 -7.31 7.04 -3.41
C GLU A 86 -7.16 6.97 -1.90
N LEU A 87 -6.20 7.70 -1.36
CA LEU A 87 -5.88 7.73 0.06
C LEU A 87 -6.06 9.13 0.61
N LYS A 88 -6.74 9.25 1.76
CA LYS A 88 -6.73 10.46 2.56
C LYS A 88 -5.79 10.25 3.72
N MET A 89 -4.84 11.16 3.89
CA MET A 89 -3.77 11.03 4.87
C MET A 89 -3.67 12.28 5.73
N ILE A 90 -3.34 12.06 7.00
CA ILE A 90 -3.04 13.13 7.94
C ILE A 90 -1.70 12.84 8.60
N ASN A 91 -0.97 13.87 8.99
CA ASN A 91 0.24 13.68 9.74
C ASN A 91 -0.06 13.27 11.20
N ASP A 92 0.96 12.79 11.88
CA ASP A 92 0.88 12.31 13.26
C ASP A 92 0.38 13.38 14.25
N TYR A 93 0.66 14.65 13.95
CA TYR A 93 0.21 15.77 14.77
C TYR A 93 -1.21 16.23 14.46
N GLY A 94 -1.82 15.75 13.39
CA GLY A 94 -3.15 16.17 12.95
C GLY A 94 -3.22 17.57 12.35
N SER A 95 -2.09 18.21 12.07
CA SER A 95 -2.02 19.59 11.59
C SER A 95 -2.00 19.72 10.07
N GLU A 96 -1.70 18.67 9.35
CA GLU A 96 -1.61 18.66 7.89
C GLU A 96 -2.33 17.45 7.31
N ASP A 97 -3.00 17.65 6.20
CA ASP A 97 -3.68 16.58 5.46
C ASP A 97 -3.36 16.65 3.97
N LEU A 98 -3.52 15.52 3.32
CA LEU A 98 -3.34 15.43 1.87
C LEU A 98 -4.17 14.29 1.30
N THR A 99 -4.36 14.35 -0.01
CA THR A 99 -4.92 13.26 -0.81
C THR A 99 -3.84 12.75 -1.75
N ALA A 100 -3.73 11.43 -1.84
CA ALA A 100 -2.79 10.76 -2.73
C ALA A 100 -3.46 9.58 -3.43
N THR A 101 -2.86 9.12 -4.50
CA THR A 101 -3.24 7.84 -5.13
C THR A 101 -2.10 6.86 -4.99
N LEU A 102 -2.44 5.61 -4.74
CA LEU A 102 -1.50 4.50 -4.72
C LEU A 102 -1.88 3.52 -5.83
N THR A 103 -1.00 3.32 -6.79
CA THR A 103 -1.24 2.43 -7.92
C THR A 103 -0.34 1.21 -7.81
N ALA A 104 -0.95 0.02 -7.86
CA ALA A 104 -0.22 -1.24 -7.95
C ALA A 104 0.13 -1.48 -9.43
N GLU A 105 1.34 -1.15 -9.83
CA GLU A 105 1.82 -1.33 -11.21
C GLU A 105 1.93 -2.81 -11.57
N ASN A 106 2.41 -3.61 -10.63
CA ASN A 106 2.48 -5.06 -10.72
C ASN A 106 2.56 -5.65 -9.30
N ASP A 107 2.88 -6.93 -9.16
CA ASP A 107 2.92 -7.60 -7.86
C ASP A 107 3.97 -7.05 -6.90
N SER A 108 4.98 -6.35 -7.40
CA SER A 108 6.11 -5.88 -6.60
C SER A 108 6.31 -4.37 -6.60
N LEU A 109 5.74 -3.63 -7.55
CA LEU A 109 5.95 -2.19 -7.68
C LEU A 109 4.67 -1.40 -7.49
N TYR A 110 4.73 -0.36 -6.66
CA TYR A 110 3.64 0.55 -6.36
C TYR A 110 4.11 1.98 -6.53
N VAL A 111 3.22 2.84 -6.97
CA VAL A 111 3.51 4.27 -7.14
C VAL A 111 2.55 5.08 -6.29
N LEU A 112 3.08 5.87 -5.37
CA LEU A 112 2.34 6.83 -4.58
C LEU A 112 2.47 8.20 -5.23
N LYS A 113 1.35 8.82 -5.56
CA LYS A 113 1.31 10.13 -6.19
C LYS A 113 0.49 11.09 -5.33
N GLN A 114 1.10 12.19 -4.91
CA GLN A 114 0.41 13.25 -4.17
C GLN A 114 -0.48 14.05 -5.12
N ILE A 115 -1.74 14.23 -4.79
CA ILE A 115 -2.73 14.87 -5.66
C ILE A 115 -3.00 16.30 -5.20
N GLU A 116 -3.35 16.49 -3.91
CA GLU A 116 -3.67 17.80 -3.36
C GLU A 116 -3.41 17.83 -1.85
N GLY A 117 -3.41 19.03 -1.29
CA GLY A 117 -3.18 19.25 0.14
C GLY A 117 -1.71 19.49 0.46
N SER A 118 -1.33 19.15 1.68
CA SER A 118 0.02 19.33 2.18
C SER A 118 1.02 18.43 1.44
N THR A 119 2.28 18.84 1.42
CA THR A 119 3.35 18.01 0.88
C THR A 119 3.74 16.92 1.89
N LEU A 120 3.86 15.68 1.45
CA LEU A 120 4.44 14.61 2.26
C LEU A 120 5.85 14.96 2.65
N LYS A 121 6.12 14.97 3.94
CA LYS A 121 7.46 15.20 4.49
C LYS A 121 7.68 14.31 5.70
N VAL A 122 8.92 13.95 5.93
CA VAL A 122 9.34 13.07 7.02
C VAL A 122 10.58 13.63 7.72
N PRO A 123 10.80 13.29 8.99
CA PRO A 123 12.01 13.72 9.68
C PRO A 123 13.26 13.06 9.07
N LYS A 124 14.32 13.85 8.95
CA LYS A 124 15.64 13.34 8.60
C LYS A 124 16.70 14.22 9.25
N GLU A 125 17.49 13.63 10.16
CA GLU A 125 18.60 14.33 10.83
C GLU A 125 18.19 15.68 11.47
N GLY A 126 17.06 15.67 12.17
CA GLY A 126 16.53 16.85 12.86
C GLY A 126 15.86 17.89 11.96
N LYS A 127 15.67 17.58 10.69
CA LYS A 127 15.02 18.46 9.72
C LYS A 127 13.86 17.75 9.04
N TRP A 128 12.98 18.51 8.41
CA TRP A 128 11.91 17.95 7.58
C TRP A 128 12.41 17.79 6.15
N GLN A 129 12.28 16.57 5.63
CA GLN A 129 12.59 16.21 4.25
C GLN A 129 11.29 16.04 3.47
N LYS A 130 11.10 16.85 2.43
CA LYS A 130 9.97 16.70 1.51
C LYS A 130 10.19 15.48 0.63
N LEU A 131 9.15 14.66 0.49
CA LEU A 131 9.16 13.53 -0.43
C LEU A 131 8.75 14.00 -1.84
N PRO A 132 9.25 13.34 -2.89
CA PRO A 132 8.80 13.63 -4.25
C PRO A 132 7.28 13.46 -4.39
N SER A 133 6.67 14.23 -5.27
CA SER A 133 5.23 14.10 -5.56
C SER A 133 4.86 12.73 -6.09
N LYS A 134 5.79 12.02 -6.68
CA LYS A 134 5.66 10.65 -7.16
C LYS A 134 6.77 9.80 -6.55
N LEU A 135 6.39 8.81 -5.76
CA LEU A 135 7.32 7.97 -5.03
C LEU A 135 7.05 6.50 -5.32
N VAL A 136 8.09 5.77 -5.68
CA VAL A 136 7.99 4.35 -6.01
C VAL A 136 8.29 3.50 -4.79
N PHE A 137 7.43 2.53 -4.53
CA PHE A 137 7.59 1.55 -3.46
C PHE A 137 7.77 0.15 -4.03
N LYS A 138 8.46 -0.68 -3.30
CA LYS A 138 8.54 -2.12 -3.56
C LYS A 138 7.75 -2.87 -2.50
N ARG A 139 7.14 -3.97 -2.90
CA ARG A 139 6.45 -4.86 -1.98
C ARG A 139 7.43 -5.85 -1.35
N ARG A 140 7.25 -6.05 -0.07
CA ARG A 140 8.01 -7.02 0.72
C ARG A 140 7.28 -8.36 0.84
#